data_ef06f74742aae38df766c2dcc2eabea8
#
_entry.id   ef06f74742aae38df766c2dcc2eabea8
#
_cell.length_a   1.000
_cell.length_b   1.000
_cell.length_c   1.000
_cell.angle_alpha   90.00
_cell.angle_beta   90.00
_cell.angle_gamma   90.00
#
_symmetry.space_group_name_H-M   'P 1'
#
loop_
_entity.id
_entity.type
_entity.pdbx_description
1 polymer ?
#
loop_
_entity_poly.entity_id
_entity_poly.type
_entity_poly.pdbx_seq_one_letter_code
_entity_poly.pdbx_strand_id
1 'polypeptide(L)'
;MNIDFLTEQEIEQKAEEVLDKAYELEIYNKDQATPLELITDHILCYNIVYESLESHQRGVIGAIECESKIIWLDQSLDYQKDELSAEGRHNFTLAHEIGHFVLHRNLGKDSEMRLFYNENELSKKRIEIQANLFASMLLMPRKLMLKKWNYCFSDILRQE
;
A
#
# COMPACT_ATOMS: atom_id res chain seq x y z
N MET A 1 1.20 -14.77 -19.52
CA MET A 1 -0.02 -14.54 -18.72
C MET A 1 -0.54 -13.15 -19.05
N ASN A 2 -1.81 -12.99 -19.40
CA ASN A 2 -2.39 -11.65 -19.51
C ASN A 2 -2.66 -11.15 -18.08
N ILE A 3 -1.94 -10.11 -17.68
CA ILE A 3 -2.24 -9.40 -16.43
C ILE A 3 -3.48 -8.56 -16.71
N ASP A 4 -4.54 -8.81 -15.96
CA ASP A 4 -5.77 -8.04 -16.09
C ASP A 4 -5.49 -6.58 -15.74
N PHE A 5 -5.85 -5.71 -16.67
CA PHE A 5 -5.72 -4.28 -16.47
C PHE A 5 -6.89 -3.80 -15.61
N LEU A 6 -6.62 -3.56 -14.32
CA LEU A 6 -7.60 -2.95 -13.42
C LEU A 6 -7.73 -1.46 -13.73
N THR A 7 -8.94 -0.99 -13.81
CA THR A 7 -9.25 0.44 -13.90
C THR A 7 -8.99 1.15 -12.57
N GLU A 8 -8.82 2.46 -12.60
CA GLU A 8 -8.68 3.25 -11.37
C GLU A 8 -9.86 3.04 -10.40
N GLN A 9 -11.07 2.91 -10.93
CA GLN A 9 -12.28 2.65 -10.12
C GLN A 9 -12.23 1.29 -9.42
N GLU A 10 -11.76 0.24 -10.12
CA GLU A 10 -11.61 -1.09 -9.51
C GLU A 10 -10.51 -1.09 -8.45
N ILE A 11 -9.41 -0.34 -8.65
CA ILE A 11 -8.35 -0.21 -7.66
C ILE A 11 -8.87 0.59 -6.44
N GLU A 12 -9.60 1.69 -6.65
CA GLU A 12 -10.23 2.46 -5.57
C GLU A 12 -11.18 1.59 -4.76
N GLN A 13 -12.02 0.80 -5.43
CA GLN A 13 -12.92 -0.14 -4.75
C GLN A 13 -12.16 -1.14 -3.89
N LYS A 14 -11.05 -1.69 -4.39
CA LYS A 14 -10.21 -2.61 -3.62
C LYS A 14 -9.59 -1.96 -2.39
N ALA A 15 -9.14 -0.71 -2.50
CA ALA A 15 -8.64 0.03 -1.35
C ALA A 15 -9.76 0.32 -0.32
N GLU A 16 -10.96 0.71 -0.79
CA GLU A 16 -12.12 0.89 0.09
C GLU A 16 -12.52 -0.42 0.79
N GLU A 17 -12.51 -1.57 0.11
CA GLU A 17 -12.79 -2.88 0.72
C GLU A 17 -11.83 -3.20 1.89
N VAL A 18 -10.54 -2.86 1.76
CA VAL A 18 -9.57 -3.02 2.85
C VAL A 18 -9.88 -2.10 4.03
N LEU A 19 -10.21 -0.84 3.75
CA LEU A 19 -10.54 0.15 4.79
C LEU A 19 -11.85 -0.19 5.50
N ASP A 20 -12.87 -0.66 4.78
CA ASP A 20 -14.13 -1.07 5.37
C ASP A 20 -13.95 -2.30 6.27
N LYS A 21 -13.12 -3.27 5.85
CA LYS A 21 -12.76 -4.40 6.70
C LYS A 21 -11.99 -3.98 7.96
N ALA A 22 -11.07 -3.02 7.84
CA ALA A 22 -10.36 -2.47 8.99
C ALA A 22 -11.32 -1.74 9.96
N TYR A 23 -12.32 -1.05 9.43
CA TYR A 23 -13.36 -0.41 10.22
C TYR A 23 -14.26 -1.43 10.93
N GLU A 24 -14.68 -2.50 10.26
CA GLU A 24 -15.45 -3.60 10.83
C GLU A 24 -14.71 -4.33 11.97
N LEU A 25 -13.38 -4.43 11.87
CA LEU A 25 -12.52 -5.00 12.90
C LEU A 25 -12.19 -4.01 14.04
N GLU A 26 -12.72 -2.80 14.00
CA GLU A 26 -12.49 -1.73 14.98
C GLU A 26 -11.01 -1.29 15.10
N ILE A 27 -10.18 -1.60 14.10
CA ILE A 27 -8.77 -1.18 14.02
C ILE A 27 -8.58 0.13 13.26
N TYR A 28 -9.62 0.64 12.61
CA TYR A 28 -9.60 1.88 11.83
C TYR A 28 -10.76 2.80 12.18
N ASN A 29 -10.46 4.07 12.38
CA ASN A 29 -11.46 5.13 12.49
C ASN A 29 -11.36 6.01 11.24
N LYS A 30 -12.48 6.17 10.51
CA LYS A 30 -12.56 6.91 9.22
C LYS A 30 -12.14 8.39 9.29
N ASP A 31 -11.90 8.93 10.47
CA ASP A 31 -11.41 10.31 10.68
C ASP A 31 -9.89 10.40 10.94
N GLN A 32 -9.20 9.27 11.01
CA GLN A 32 -7.76 9.16 11.30
C GLN A 32 -6.96 8.72 10.06
N ALA A 33 -5.64 8.73 10.20
CA ALA A 33 -4.74 8.15 9.21
C ALA A 33 -4.96 6.64 9.11
N THR A 34 -4.72 6.08 7.93
CA THR A 34 -4.85 4.64 7.68
C THR A 34 -3.83 3.85 8.50
N PRO A 35 -4.27 2.90 9.35
CA PRO A 35 -3.38 2.15 10.24
C PRO A 35 -2.74 0.96 9.51
N LEU A 36 -1.71 1.21 8.71
CA LEU A 36 -1.13 0.22 7.79
C LEU A 36 -0.58 -1.01 8.49
N GLU A 37 0.10 -0.83 9.63
CA GLU A 37 0.65 -1.94 10.42
C GLU A 37 -0.46 -2.85 10.96
N LEU A 38 -1.55 -2.27 11.46
CA LEU A 38 -2.71 -3.05 11.94
C LEU A 38 -3.43 -3.76 10.78
N ILE A 39 -3.51 -3.13 9.61
CA ILE A 39 -4.03 -3.77 8.39
C ILE A 39 -3.16 -4.95 7.99
N THR A 40 -1.84 -4.78 8.02
CA THR A 40 -0.89 -5.83 7.70
C THR A 40 -1.01 -7.01 8.64
N ASP A 41 -1.08 -6.76 9.95
CA ASP A 41 -1.17 -7.81 10.97
C ASP A 41 -2.54 -8.48 10.98
N HIS A 42 -3.63 -7.71 11.10
CA HIS A 42 -4.97 -8.27 11.35
C HIS A 42 -5.73 -8.68 10.08
N ILE A 43 -5.47 -8.04 8.93
CA ILE A 43 -6.20 -8.32 7.69
C ILE A 43 -5.39 -9.24 6.77
N LEU A 44 -4.11 -8.92 6.55
CA LEU A 44 -3.25 -9.74 5.70
C LEU A 44 -2.69 -10.94 6.46
N CYS A 45 -2.51 -10.84 7.77
CA CYS A 45 -1.81 -11.80 8.62
C CYS A 45 -0.35 -11.98 8.18
N TYR A 46 0.34 -10.87 7.94
CA TYR A 46 1.75 -10.78 7.55
C TYR A 46 2.56 -10.07 8.63
N ASN A 47 3.81 -10.47 8.78
CA ASN A 47 4.78 -9.81 9.64
C ASN A 47 5.57 -8.76 8.83
N ILE A 48 5.92 -7.64 9.47
CA ILE A 48 6.82 -6.64 8.88
C ILE A 48 8.21 -6.86 9.45
N VAL A 49 9.21 -6.97 8.56
CA VAL A 49 10.62 -7.15 8.93
C VAL A 49 11.47 -6.09 8.24
N TYR A 50 12.35 -5.46 9.02
CA TYR A 50 13.30 -4.45 8.52
C TYR A 50 14.67 -5.08 8.32
N GLU A 51 15.18 -5.02 7.09
CA GLU A 51 16.48 -5.53 6.72
C GLU A 51 17.15 -4.66 5.66
N SER A 52 18.45 -4.76 5.47
CA SER A 52 19.16 -4.08 4.38
C SER A 52 18.87 -4.76 3.05
N LEU A 53 17.91 -4.25 2.30
CA LEU A 53 17.49 -4.82 1.02
C LEU A 53 18.45 -4.48 -0.13
N GLU A 54 19.24 -3.44 0.00
CA GLU A 54 20.27 -3.07 -1.00
C GLU A 54 21.30 -4.19 -1.25
N SER A 55 21.57 -5.02 -0.24
CA SER A 55 22.44 -6.19 -0.36
C SER A 55 21.89 -7.28 -1.27
N HIS A 56 20.56 -7.35 -1.41
CA HIS A 56 19.86 -8.34 -2.23
C HIS A 56 19.61 -7.83 -3.64
N GLN A 57 19.20 -6.57 -3.77
CA GLN A 57 19.00 -5.93 -5.06
C GLN A 57 19.04 -4.40 -4.95
N ARG A 58 19.84 -3.78 -5.82
CA ARG A 58 19.97 -2.32 -5.85
C ARG A 58 18.65 -1.62 -6.15
N GLY A 59 18.26 -0.70 -5.27
CA GLY A 59 17.09 0.16 -5.43
C GLY A 59 15.76 -0.45 -4.97
N VAL A 60 15.76 -1.67 -4.42
CA VAL A 60 14.59 -2.26 -3.77
C VAL A 60 14.52 -1.75 -2.33
N ILE A 61 13.37 -1.15 -1.96
CA ILE A 61 13.11 -0.61 -0.63
C ILE A 61 11.95 -1.32 0.10
N GLY A 62 11.19 -2.14 -0.62
CA GLY A 62 10.14 -3.00 -0.07
C GLY A 62 9.99 -4.26 -0.90
N ALA A 63 9.47 -5.32 -0.29
CA ALA A 63 9.14 -6.55 -0.97
C ALA A 63 8.13 -7.36 -0.15
N ILE A 64 7.29 -8.15 -0.82
CA ILE A 64 6.35 -9.05 -0.17
C ILE A 64 6.68 -10.50 -0.51
N GLU A 65 6.77 -11.33 0.52
CA GLU A 65 7.00 -12.77 0.42
C GLU A 65 5.75 -13.53 0.89
N CYS A 66 5.06 -14.15 -0.06
CA CYS A 66 3.76 -14.77 0.23
C CYS A 66 3.87 -16.08 1.03
N GLU A 67 4.94 -16.84 0.86
CA GLU A 67 5.11 -18.15 1.48
C GLU A 67 5.39 -18.03 2.98
N SER A 68 6.31 -17.17 3.35
CA SER A 68 6.65 -16.88 4.75
C SER A 68 5.71 -15.89 5.43
N LYS A 69 4.83 -15.23 4.63
CA LYS A 69 3.94 -14.15 5.07
C LYS A 69 4.74 -12.98 5.70
N ILE A 70 5.73 -12.50 4.99
CA ILE A 70 6.56 -11.39 5.42
C ILE A 70 6.48 -10.26 4.40
N ILE A 71 6.35 -9.04 4.89
CA ILE A 71 6.65 -7.82 4.16
C ILE A 71 8.01 -7.32 4.64
N TRP A 72 8.96 -7.32 3.72
CA TRP A 72 10.30 -6.81 3.94
C TRP A 72 10.33 -5.32 3.64
N LEU A 73 10.85 -4.53 4.57
CA LEU A 73 11.11 -3.10 4.36
C LEU A 73 12.60 -2.83 4.57
N ASP A 74 13.16 -1.95 3.72
CA ASP A 74 14.54 -1.54 3.91
C ASP A 74 14.72 -0.82 5.26
N GLN A 75 15.80 -1.13 5.95
CA GLN A 75 16.08 -0.55 7.27
C GLN A 75 16.17 0.99 7.27
N SER A 76 16.40 1.63 6.13
CA SER A 76 16.38 3.08 5.99
C SER A 76 14.97 3.68 6.13
N LEU A 77 13.93 2.84 6.09
CA LEU A 77 12.53 3.21 6.29
C LEU A 77 12.09 3.08 7.76
N ASP A 78 12.94 2.60 8.66
CA ASP A 78 12.63 2.51 10.09
C ASP A 78 12.58 3.91 10.70
N TYR A 79 11.38 4.50 10.68
CA TYR A 79 11.12 5.89 11.13
C TYR A 79 11.24 6.09 12.64
N GLN A 80 11.32 5.00 13.43
CA GLN A 80 11.56 5.12 14.87
C GLN A 80 12.94 5.71 15.18
N LYS A 81 13.81 5.75 14.17
CA LYS A 81 15.19 6.26 14.32
C LYS A 81 15.36 7.71 13.91
N ASP A 82 14.57 8.24 12.95
CA ASP A 82 14.69 9.63 12.47
C ASP A 82 13.52 10.08 11.55
N GLU A 83 13.08 11.34 11.74
CA GLU A 83 12.40 12.28 10.84
C GLU A 83 11.06 11.94 10.16
N LEU A 84 10.18 12.95 10.13
CA LEU A 84 8.88 12.99 9.43
C LEU A 84 8.94 12.58 7.94
N SER A 85 10.09 12.79 7.28
CA SER A 85 10.28 12.37 5.87
C SER A 85 10.40 10.85 5.72
N ALA A 86 10.94 10.17 6.73
CA ALA A 86 11.06 8.71 6.76
C ALA A 86 9.69 8.06 6.94
N GLU A 87 8.82 8.63 7.79
CA GLU A 87 7.45 8.12 8.01
C GLU A 87 6.63 8.12 6.71
N GLY A 88 6.66 9.20 5.94
CA GLY A 88 5.94 9.27 4.67
C GLY A 88 6.41 8.22 3.66
N ARG A 89 7.72 8.01 3.55
CA ARG A 89 8.29 6.98 2.69
C ARG A 89 7.96 5.58 3.17
N HIS A 90 8.06 5.34 4.49
CA HIS A 90 7.66 4.08 5.11
C HIS A 90 6.21 3.75 4.79
N ASN A 91 5.28 4.67 5.08
CA ASN A 91 3.85 4.46 4.87
C ASN A 91 3.53 4.21 3.40
N PHE A 92 4.14 4.95 2.48
CA PHE A 92 3.93 4.72 1.05
C PHE A 92 4.46 3.35 0.61
N THR A 93 5.65 2.95 1.05
CA THR A 93 6.23 1.65 0.69
C THR A 93 5.39 0.51 1.27
N LEU A 94 4.97 0.60 2.53
CA LEU A 94 4.13 -0.44 3.14
C LEU A 94 2.77 -0.55 2.43
N ALA A 95 2.12 0.59 2.12
CA ALA A 95 0.87 0.60 1.37
C ALA A 95 1.03 0.05 -0.05
N HIS A 96 2.18 0.26 -0.70
CA HIS A 96 2.52 -0.30 -2.00
C HIS A 96 2.63 -1.83 -1.95
N GLU A 97 3.32 -2.39 -0.95
CA GLU A 97 3.41 -3.83 -0.76
C GLU A 97 2.04 -4.47 -0.44
N ILE A 98 1.21 -3.79 0.36
CA ILE A 98 -0.20 -4.18 0.55
C ILE A 98 -0.94 -4.19 -0.79
N GLY A 99 -0.68 -3.21 -1.65
CA GLY A 99 -1.24 -3.14 -3.01
C GLY A 99 -0.86 -4.36 -3.85
N HIS A 100 0.39 -4.78 -3.84
CA HIS A 100 0.83 -6.00 -4.52
C HIS A 100 0.08 -7.23 -3.99
N PHE A 101 -0.08 -7.34 -2.69
CA PHE A 101 -0.85 -8.44 -2.12
C PHE A 101 -2.33 -8.42 -2.56
N VAL A 102 -3.00 -7.29 -2.45
CA VAL A 102 -4.44 -7.18 -2.71
C VAL A 102 -4.77 -7.37 -4.19
N LEU A 103 -3.97 -6.76 -5.07
CA LEU A 103 -4.25 -6.72 -6.50
C LEU A 103 -3.63 -7.91 -7.27
N HIS A 104 -2.47 -8.40 -6.83
CA HIS A 104 -1.64 -9.26 -7.66
C HIS A 104 -1.34 -10.65 -7.09
N ARG A 105 -1.75 -10.96 -5.85
CA ARG A 105 -1.48 -12.27 -5.21
C ARG A 105 -1.94 -13.50 -6.02
N ASN A 106 -2.96 -13.34 -6.87
CA ASN A 106 -3.49 -14.43 -7.69
C ASN A 106 -2.75 -14.61 -9.03
N LEU A 107 -1.83 -13.70 -9.35
CA LEU A 107 -1.05 -13.76 -10.60
C LEU A 107 0.09 -14.78 -10.53
N GLY A 108 0.45 -15.23 -9.32
CA GLY A 108 1.49 -16.22 -9.11
C GLY A 108 0.99 -17.44 -8.32
N LYS A 109 0.93 -18.60 -8.98
CA LYS A 109 0.73 -19.88 -8.29
C LYS A 109 2.04 -20.48 -7.76
N ASP A 110 3.18 -19.87 -8.10
CA ASP A 110 4.50 -20.31 -7.68
C ASP A 110 5.14 -19.25 -6.78
N SER A 111 5.28 -19.66 -5.54
CA SER A 111 5.99 -19.03 -4.45
C SER A 111 7.31 -18.44 -4.89
N GLU A 112 7.47 -17.16 -4.79
CA GLU A 112 8.71 -16.45 -4.47
C GLU A 112 8.59 -14.97 -4.86
N MET A 113 9.27 -14.12 -4.13
CA MET A 113 9.63 -12.73 -4.41
C MET A 113 10.09 -12.48 -5.88
N ARG A 114 10.26 -13.55 -6.66
CA ARG A 114 10.72 -13.59 -8.06
C ARG A 114 9.63 -13.45 -9.11
N LEU A 115 8.37 -13.38 -8.73
CA LEU A 115 7.25 -13.38 -9.69
C LEU A 115 7.30 -12.22 -10.68
N PHE A 116 7.85 -11.10 -10.26
CA PHE A 116 7.95 -9.92 -11.11
C PHE A 116 9.14 -9.95 -12.09
N TYR A 117 10.09 -10.85 -11.90
CA TYR A 117 11.30 -10.88 -12.73
C TYR A 117 11.15 -11.60 -14.07
N ASN A 118 10.16 -12.49 -14.21
CA ASN A 118 9.95 -13.27 -15.44
C ASN A 118 8.90 -12.67 -16.39
N GLU A 119 8.21 -11.61 -15.98
CA GLU A 119 7.25 -10.90 -16.82
C GLU A 119 7.98 -9.94 -17.79
N ASN A 120 7.33 -9.62 -18.91
CA ASN A 120 7.85 -8.61 -19.81
C ASN A 120 7.84 -7.21 -19.12
N GLU A 121 8.70 -6.30 -19.56
CA GLU A 121 8.85 -4.97 -18.93
C GLU A 121 7.54 -4.16 -18.88
N LEU A 122 6.64 -4.32 -19.86
CA LEU A 122 5.35 -3.63 -19.89
C LEU A 122 4.42 -4.15 -18.81
N SER A 123 4.39 -5.44 -18.58
CA SER A 123 3.60 -6.06 -17.52
C SER A 123 4.10 -5.65 -16.15
N LYS A 124 5.41 -5.66 -15.92
CA LYS A 124 6.03 -5.16 -14.68
C LYS A 124 5.64 -3.72 -14.40
N LYS A 125 5.81 -2.84 -15.38
CA LYS A 125 5.46 -1.43 -15.24
C LYS A 125 3.98 -1.21 -14.89
N ARG A 126 3.07 -2.02 -15.43
CA ARG A 126 1.64 -1.92 -15.12
C ARG A 126 1.34 -2.35 -13.69
N ILE A 127 1.94 -3.44 -13.22
CA ILE A 127 1.82 -3.93 -11.85
C ILE A 127 2.27 -2.85 -10.85
N GLU A 128 3.42 -2.23 -11.09
CA GLU A 128 3.94 -1.14 -10.27
C GLU A 128 3.02 0.09 -10.26
N ILE A 129 2.48 0.48 -11.42
CA ILE A 129 1.52 1.59 -11.50
C ILE A 129 0.25 1.29 -10.70
N GLN A 130 -0.29 0.08 -10.80
CA GLN A 130 -1.48 -0.32 -10.05
C GLN A 130 -1.20 -0.34 -8.54
N ALA A 131 -0.06 -0.86 -8.09
CA ALA A 131 0.33 -0.85 -6.68
C ALA A 131 0.52 0.59 -6.15
N ASN A 132 1.12 1.49 -6.94
CA ASN A 132 1.26 2.91 -6.58
C ASN A 132 -0.10 3.62 -6.48
N LEU A 133 -1.03 3.36 -7.41
CA LEU A 133 -2.38 3.90 -7.35
C LEU A 133 -3.12 3.40 -6.11
N PHE A 134 -3.06 2.10 -5.85
CA PHE A 134 -3.65 1.51 -4.65
C PHE A 134 -3.09 2.14 -3.37
N ALA A 135 -1.77 2.27 -3.26
CA ALA A 135 -1.12 2.91 -2.11
C ALA A 135 -1.64 4.34 -1.90
N SER A 136 -1.74 5.12 -2.97
CA SER A 136 -2.27 6.49 -2.90
C SER A 136 -3.73 6.53 -2.43
N MET A 137 -4.57 5.62 -2.93
CA MET A 137 -5.99 5.55 -2.57
C MET A 137 -6.20 5.02 -1.15
N LEU A 138 -5.35 4.09 -0.70
CA LEU A 138 -5.39 3.56 0.67
C LEU A 138 -4.97 4.61 1.70
N LEU A 139 -3.93 5.39 1.41
CA LEU A 139 -3.40 6.44 2.30
C LEU A 139 -4.25 7.70 2.29
N MET A 140 -4.87 8.03 1.15
CA MET A 140 -5.67 9.23 0.95
C MET A 140 -7.07 8.86 0.43
N PRO A 141 -7.90 8.20 1.24
CA PRO A 141 -9.24 7.79 0.83
C PRO A 141 -10.06 8.99 0.37
N ARG A 142 -10.62 8.90 -0.83
CA ARG A 142 -11.32 10.03 -1.48
C ARG A 142 -12.39 10.67 -0.60
N LYS A 143 -13.19 9.84 0.06
CA LYS A 143 -14.27 10.32 0.95
C LYS A 143 -13.73 11.12 2.14
N LEU A 144 -12.62 10.65 2.73
CA LEU A 144 -11.96 11.36 3.83
C LEU A 144 -11.33 12.66 3.34
N MET A 145 -10.65 12.63 2.20
CA MET A 145 -10.03 13.83 1.62
C MET A 145 -11.05 14.90 1.29
N LEU A 146 -12.19 14.55 0.68
CA LEU A 146 -13.28 15.48 0.41
C LEU A 146 -13.90 16.04 1.69
N LYS A 147 -14.11 15.20 2.72
CA LYS A 147 -14.60 15.64 4.03
C LYS A 147 -13.66 16.67 4.67
N LYS A 148 -12.36 16.39 4.68
CA LYS A 148 -11.33 17.30 5.23
C LYS A 148 -11.23 18.59 4.41
N TRP A 149 -11.24 18.48 3.08
CA TRP A 149 -11.27 19.64 2.20
C TRP A 149 -12.45 20.55 2.50
N ASN A 150 -13.66 20.02 2.50
CA ASN A 150 -14.87 20.78 2.79
C ASN A 150 -14.82 21.45 4.17
N TYR A 151 -14.28 20.74 5.16
CA TYR A 151 -14.10 21.30 6.51
C TYR A 151 -13.12 22.50 6.51
N CYS A 152 -11.96 22.36 5.87
CA CYS A 152 -10.94 23.41 5.85
C CYS A 152 -11.33 24.62 5.01
N PHE A 153 -12.12 24.43 3.94
CA PHE A 153 -12.42 25.49 2.96
C PHE A 153 -13.89 25.96 2.96
N SER A 154 -14.76 25.40 3.81
CA SER A 154 -16.17 25.80 3.88
C SER A 154 -16.36 27.28 4.25
N ASP A 155 -15.45 27.84 5.04
CA ASP A 155 -15.53 29.25 5.45
C ASP A 155 -15.07 30.22 4.34
N ILE A 156 -14.20 29.76 3.44
CA ILE A 156 -13.74 30.57 2.30
C ILE A 156 -14.85 30.73 1.26
N LEU A 157 -15.65 29.68 1.04
CA LEU A 157 -16.75 29.69 0.06
C LEU A 157 -18.01 30.41 0.59
N ARG A 158 -18.07 30.77 1.86
CA ARG A 158 -19.18 31.55 2.46
C ARG A 158 -18.96 33.06 2.46
N GLN A 159 -17.80 33.53 2.05
CA GLN A 159 -17.44 34.96 2.03
C GLN A 159 -17.63 35.62 0.65
N GLU A 160 -18.15 34.91 -0.35
CA GLU A 160 -18.65 35.44 -1.61
C GLU A 160 -20.19 35.46 -1.63
#